data_7163a3d9c5b57e019488cad2bcde8c44
#
_entry.id   7163a3d9c5b57e019488cad2bcde8c44
#
_cell.length_a   1.000
_cell.length_b   1.000
_cell.length_c   1.000
_cell.angle_alpha   90.00
_cell.angle_beta   90.00
_cell.angle_gamma   90.00
#
_symmetry.space_group_name_H-M   'P 1'
#
loop_
_entity.id
_entity.type
_entity.pdbx_description
1 polymer ?
#
loop_
_entity_poly.entity_id
_entity_poly.type
_entity_poly.pdbx_seq_one_letter_code
_entity_poly.pdbx_strand_id
1 'polypeptide(L)'
;DWWIATQWEKQPAHNIRDHITKTGATHRGRAYDAFRKSGLKEMHMVRYADDFKIFCSNRKDAKRAYEATKAWLHDRLKLEVSEEKSKIVNLKKGYSEFLGFKLTLMKKGASYVVKSHICDKAKRRETDKLKGQIKKIAHPKNDEERVTLINEYNAMIMGMHNYFQIATCVSSDFADMGREVDVVKLSQLKRKALSAKGDYKGFSFIEKKYGKSKQIRFYSGKPLIPVAYVKHKNPMWKKKSVCKYTPE
;
A
#
# COMPACT_ATOMS: atom_id res chain seq x y z
N ASP A 1 14.43 13.48 9.41
CA ASP A 1 13.04 13.79 9.80
C ASP A 1 12.94 15.06 10.63
N TRP A 2 13.75 15.19 11.68
CA TRP A 2 13.70 16.34 12.60
C TRP A 2 13.82 17.69 11.87
N TRP A 3 14.76 17.84 10.93
CA TRP A 3 14.97 19.09 10.20
C TRP A 3 13.72 19.49 9.38
N ILE A 4 13.12 18.57 8.64
CA ILE A 4 11.88 18.86 7.87
C ILE A 4 10.74 19.19 8.84
N ALA A 5 10.60 18.45 9.93
CA ALA A 5 9.55 18.67 10.92
C ALA A 5 9.66 20.08 11.57
N THR A 6 10.86 20.59 11.77
CA THR A 6 11.06 21.96 12.32
C THR A 6 10.67 23.05 11.33
N GLN A 7 10.69 22.79 10.02
CA GLN A 7 10.30 23.78 9.00
C GLN A 7 8.78 23.95 8.90
N TRP A 8 7.98 22.97 9.32
CA TRP A 8 6.54 22.99 9.20
C TRP A 8 5.83 22.45 10.46
N GLU A 9 5.98 21.19 10.78
CA GLU A 9 5.15 20.49 11.77
C GLU A 9 5.35 20.96 13.22
N LYS A 10 6.55 21.41 13.56
CA LYS A 10 6.92 21.85 14.92
C LYS A 10 6.89 23.37 15.09
N GLN A 11 6.35 24.11 14.12
CA GLN A 11 6.29 25.55 14.25
C GLN A 11 5.28 25.99 15.33
N PRO A 12 5.50 27.12 16.04
CA PRO A 12 4.63 27.59 17.12
C PRO A 12 3.17 27.75 16.73
N ALA A 13 2.88 28.01 15.46
CA ALA A 13 1.51 28.10 14.96
C ALA A 13 0.73 26.76 15.10
N HIS A 14 1.40 25.61 15.23
CA HIS A 14 0.77 24.33 15.56
C HIS A 14 0.36 24.20 17.02
N ASN A 15 0.84 25.06 17.88
CA ASN A 15 0.46 25.13 19.30
C ASN A 15 -0.79 25.98 19.55
N ILE A 16 -1.47 26.44 18.50
CA ILE A 16 -2.80 27.05 18.64
C ILE A 16 -3.71 25.99 19.22
N ARG A 17 -4.30 26.31 20.39
CA ARG A 17 -5.20 25.40 21.13
C ARG A 17 -6.23 24.82 20.19
N ASP A 18 -6.29 23.50 20.13
CA ASP A 18 -7.31 22.78 19.40
C ASP A 18 -8.68 23.23 19.89
N HIS A 19 -9.51 23.71 18.97
CA HIS A 19 -10.88 24.03 19.30
C HIS A 19 -11.68 22.72 19.38
N ILE A 20 -12.10 22.37 20.60
CA ILE A 20 -12.96 21.22 20.81
C ILE A 20 -14.40 21.68 20.56
N THR A 21 -15.07 21.06 19.57
CA THR A 21 -16.47 21.31 19.26
C THR A 21 -17.38 20.79 20.38
N LYS A 22 -18.63 21.26 20.43
CA LYS A 22 -19.65 20.75 21.38
C LYS A 22 -19.84 19.23 21.33
N THR A 23 -19.48 18.60 20.22
CA THR A 23 -19.51 17.13 20.01
C THR A 23 -18.20 16.41 20.40
N GLY A 24 -17.24 17.11 21.02
CA GLY A 24 -15.95 16.55 21.42
C GLY A 24 -14.95 16.34 20.26
N ALA A 25 -15.26 16.77 19.04
CA ALA A 25 -14.36 16.67 17.91
C ALA A 25 -13.32 17.81 17.92
N THR A 26 -12.08 17.51 17.67
CA THR A 26 -11.00 18.49 17.58
C THR A 26 -11.02 19.19 16.21
N HIS A 27 -11.23 20.50 16.20
CA HIS A 27 -11.24 21.30 14.97
C HIS A 27 -9.88 21.95 14.73
N ARG A 28 -9.08 21.37 13.84
CA ARG A 28 -7.72 21.84 13.48
C ARG A 28 -7.68 22.92 12.40
N GLY A 29 -8.82 23.35 11.88
CA GLY A 29 -8.92 24.32 10.78
C GLY A 29 -8.22 25.66 11.08
N ARG A 30 -8.35 26.18 12.29
CA ARG A 30 -7.70 27.44 12.71
C ARG A 30 -6.18 27.38 12.69
N ALA A 31 -5.59 26.24 13.06
CA ALA A 31 -4.15 26.03 13.00
C ALA A 31 -3.68 26.06 11.54
N TYR A 32 -4.35 25.36 10.64
CA TYR A 32 -4.05 25.40 9.20
C TYR A 32 -4.20 26.79 8.58
N ASP A 33 -5.22 27.55 8.95
CA ASP A 33 -5.41 28.92 8.48
C ASP A 33 -4.32 29.86 8.96
N ALA A 34 -3.86 29.74 10.21
CA ALA A 34 -2.72 30.47 10.73
C ALA A 34 -1.43 30.15 9.97
N PHE A 35 -1.23 28.86 9.64
CA PHE A 35 -0.10 28.42 8.82
C PHE A 35 -0.10 29.03 7.42
N ARG A 36 -1.23 29.03 6.74
CA ARG A 36 -1.37 29.63 5.41
C ARG A 36 -1.04 31.12 5.41
N LYS A 37 -1.37 31.83 6.51
CA LYS A 37 -1.08 33.25 6.70
C LYS A 37 0.37 33.53 7.10
N SER A 38 1.09 32.56 7.67
CA SER A 38 2.45 32.74 8.18
C SER A 38 3.55 32.84 7.11
N GLY A 39 3.21 32.58 5.83
CA GLY A 39 4.22 32.51 4.74
C GLY A 39 5.12 31.26 4.78
N LEU A 40 5.00 30.40 5.78
CA LEU A 40 5.68 29.12 5.84
C LEU A 40 5.20 28.21 4.69
N LYS A 41 6.10 27.35 4.21
CA LYS A 41 5.80 26.46 3.11
C LYS A 41 5.31 25.10 3.63
N GLU A 42 4.08 24.75 3.27
CA GLU A 42 3.49 23.46 3.63
C GLU A 42 4.30 22.33 3.01
N MET A 43 4.88 21.49 3.85
CA MET A 43 5.58 20.29 3.43
C MET A 43 5.43 19.17 4.45
N HIS A 44 5.18 17.97 3.94
CA HIS A 44 5.02 16.77 4.75
C HIS A 44 5.99 15.71 4.27
N MET A 45 6.66 15.05 5.20
CA MET A 45 7.64 14.01 4.90
C MET A 45 7.15 12.66 5.37
N VAL A 46 7.33 11.65 4.52
CA VAL A 46 7.19 10.24 4.86
C VAL A 46 8.50 9.55 4.52
N ARG A 47 9.05 8.81 5.48
CA ARG A 47 10.31 8.09 5.33
C ARG A 47 10.17 6.63 5.77
N TYR A 48 10.85 5.77 5.04
CA TYR A 48 11.07 4.38 5.40
C TYR A 48 12.53 4.03 5.10
N ALA A 49 13.30 3.79 6.14
CA ALA A 49 14.76 3.63 6.10
C ALA A 49 15.45 4.81 5.36
N ASP A 50 16.08 4.56 4.23
CA ASP A 50 16.73 5.53 3.33
C ASP A 50 15.78 6.14 2.29
N ASP A 51 14.68 5.48 1.98
CA ASP A 51 13.65 6.01 1.08
C ASP A 51 12.76 7.04 1.77
N PHE A 52 12.59 8.21 1.15
CA PHE A 52 11.67 9.23 1.66
C PHE A 52 10.93 10.00 0.55
N LYS A 53 9.78 10.56 0.90
CA LYS A 53 9.00 11.45 0.05
C LYS A 53 8.67 12.73 0.79
N ILE A 54 8.83 13.88 0.11
CA ILE A 54 8.41 15.18 0.61
C ILE A 54 7.26 15.65 -0.26
N PHE A 55 6.10 15.87 0.36
CA PHE A 55 4.90 16.38 -0.31
C PHE A 55 4.81 17.89 -0.11
N CYS A 56 4.70 18.63 -1.21
CA CYS A 56 4.57 20.06 -1.24
C CYS A 56 3.30 20.48 -1.99
N SER A 57 2.75 21.63 -1.68
CA SER A 57 1.52 22.14 -2.30
C SER A 57 1.71 22.59 -3.75
N ASN A 58 2.93 23.00 -4.13
CA ASN A 58 3.26 23.49 -5.48
C ASN A 58 4.68 23.13 -5.92
N ARG A 59 4.95 23.29 -7.24
CA ARG A 59 6.24 22.95 -7.84
C ARG A 59 7.41 23.82 -7.36
N LYS A 60 7.14 25.10 -7.07
CA LYS A 60 8.18 26.05 -6.61
C LYS A 60 8.72 25.64 -5.25
N ASP A 61 7.82 25.29 -4.34
CA ASP A 61 8.19 24.83 -3.00
C ASP A 61 8.83 23.43 -3.06
N ALA A 62 8.38 22.55 -3.95
CA ALA A 62 9.01 21.25 -4.15
C ALA A 62 10.47 21.38 -4.63
N LYS A 63 10.76 22.31 -5.57
CA LYS A 63 12.14 22.58 -6.01
C LYS A 63 13.00 23.11 -4.86
N ARG A 64 12.50 24.08 -4.10
CA ARG A 64 13.23 24.63 -2.94
C ARG A 64 13.49 23.56 -1.86
N ALA A 65 12.49 22.71 -1.57
CA ALA A 65 12.64 21.61 -0.63
C ALA A 65 13.67 20.59 -1.11
N TYR A 66 13.71 20.30 -2.41
CA TYR A 66 14.68 19.39 -3.03
C TYR A 66 16.11 19.91 -2.87
N GLU A 67 16.38 21.17 -3.29
CA GLU A 67 17.71 21.78 -3.19
C GLU A 67 18.16 21.92 -1.72
N ALA A 68 17.27 22.38 -0.85
CA ALA A 68 17.59 22.51 0.57
C ALA A 68 17.88 21.16 1.23
N THR A 69 17.15 20.10 0.85
CA THR A 69 17.39 18.75 1.37
C THR A 69 18.71 18.19 0.85
N LYS A 70 19.02 18.39 -0.45
CA LYS A 70 20.28 17.97 -1.06
C LYS A 70 21.47 18.64 -0.36
N ALA A 71 21.42 19.96 -0.20
CA ALA A 71 22.45 20.72 0.51
C ALA A 71 22.60 20.27 1.97
N TRP A 72 21.50 20.09 2.69
CA TRP A 72 21.55 19.63 4.09
C TRP A 72 22.16 18.23 4.24
N LEU A 73 21.81 17.28 3.36
CA LEU A 73 22.38 15.93 3.37
C LEU A 73 23.88 15.96 3.09
N HIS A 74 24.29 16.76 2.10
CA HIS A 74 25.70 16.92 1.75
C HIS A 74 26.50 17.58 2.89
N ASP A 75 26.05 18.74 3.39
CA ASP A 75 26.81 19.54 4.34
C ASP A 75 26.89 18.90 5.72
N ARG A 76 25.78 18.32 6.19
CA ARG A 76 25.68 17.78 7.55
C ARG A 76 26.01 16.31 7.67
N LEU A 77 25.67 15.50 6.66
CA LEU A 77 25.82 14.04 6.71
C LEU A 77 26.83 13.51 5.71
N LYS A 78 27.39 14.36 4.85
CA LYS A 78 28.31 13.97 3.76
C LYS A 78 27.71 12.89 2.85
N LEU A 79 26.38 12.94 2.66
CA LEU A 79 25.63 12.01 1.80
C LEU A 79 25.27 12.68 0.49
N GLU A 80 25.46 11.96 -0.60
CA GLU A 80 25.05 12.37 -1.94
C GLU A 80 23.68 11.80 -2.29
N VAL A 81 22.86 12.64 -2.93
CA VAL A 81 21.54 12.25 -3.43
C VAL A 81 21.68 11.71 -4.84
N SER A 82 21.24 10.47 -5.09
CA SER A 82 21.21 9.89 -6.43
C SER A 82 20.24 10.68 -7.32
N GLU A 83 20.76 11.36 -8.34
CA GLU A 83 19.96 12.16 -9.29
C GLU A 83 19.05 11.29 -10.16
N GLU A 84 19.47 10.08 -10.51
CA GLU A 84 18.63 9.13 -11.26
C GLU A 84 17.36 8.72 -10.50
N LYS A 85 17.48 8.51 -9.19
CA LYS A 85 16.37 8.05 -8.34
C LYS A 85 15.55 9.17 -7.75
N SER A 86 16.11 10.38 -7.65
CA SER A 86 15.48 11.53 -7.00
C SER A 86 14.87 12.47 -8.03
N LYS A 87 13.55 12.63 -7.99
CA LYS A 87 12.83 13.45 -8.98
C LYS A 87 11.61 14.14 -8.37
N ILE A 88 11.29 15.31 -8.90
CA ILE A 88 10.07 16.06 -8.58
C ILE A 88 8.95 15.61 -9.52
N VAL A 89 7.86 15.11 -8.95
CA VAL A 89 6.72 14.58 -9.68
C VAL A 89 5.47 15.39 -9.41
N ASN A 90 4.73 15.76 -10.46
CA ASN A 90 3.40 16.34 -10.33
C ASN A 90 2.34 15.21 -10.28
N LEU A 91 1.80 14.94 -9.10
CA LEU A 91 0.82 13.86 -8.88
C LEU A 91 -0.53 14.05 -9.59
N LYS A 92 -0.84 15.26 -10.09
CA LYS A 92 -2.03 15.53 -10.92
C LYS A 92 -1.86 15.05 -12.36
N LYS A 93 -0.60 14.97 -12.84
CA LYS A 93 -0.27 14.58 -14.24
C LYS A 93 0.47 13.26 -14.33
N GLY A 94 1.03 12.78 -13.22
CA GLY A 94 1.82 11.56 -13.16
C GLY A 94 1.61 10.82 -11.86
N TYR A 95 2.51 9.90 -11.55
CA TYR A 95 2.47 9.11 -10.34
C TYR A 95 3.84 9.06 -9.64
N SER A 96 3.81 8.77 -8.36
CA SER A 96 5.02 8.48 -7.57
C SER A 96 4.91 7.09 -6.96
N GLU A 97 5.97 6.32 -7.06
CA GLU A 97 6.04 4.99 -6.44
C GLU A 97 6.74 5.08 -5.08
N PHE A 98 6.19 4.40 -4.08
CA PHE A 98 6.75 4.30 -2.75
C PHE A 98 6.32 2.98 -2.10
N LEU A 99 7.28 2.19 -1.63
CA LEU A 99 7.04 0.91 -0.94
C LEU A 99 6.10 -0.04 -1.72
N GLY A 100 6.28 -0.13 -3.03
CA GLY A 100 5.43 -0.99 -3.88
C GLY A 100 4.04 -0.44 -4.19
N PHE A 101 3.73 0.78 -3.74
CA PHE A 101 2.50 1.50 -4.06
C PHE A 101 2.75 2.59 -5.10
N LYS A 102 1.80 2.77 -6.00
CA LYS A 102 1.74 3.83 -7.01
C LYS A 102 0.71 4.86 -6.58
N LEU A 103 1.15 6.08 -6.28
CA LEU A 103 0.33 7.17 -5.77
C LEU A 103 0.04 8.18 -6.87
N THR A 104 -1.21 8.59 -7.02
CA THR A 104 -1.66 9.61 -7.98
C THR A 104 -2.79 10.44 -7.38
N LEU A 105 -3.07 11.58 -7.98
CA LEU A 105 -4.23 12.42 -7.66
C LEU A 105 -5.27 12.32 -8.76
N MET A 106 -6.50 12.00 -8.38
CA MET A 106 -7.65 11.97 -9.28
C MET A 106 -8.61 13.10 -8.93
N LYS A 107 -9.11 13.79 -9.95
CA LYS A 107 -10.14 14.83 -9.79
C LYS A 107 -11.46 14.18 -9.39
N LYS A 108 -12.09 14.68 -8.31
CA LYS A 108 -13.43 14.27 -7.87
C LYS A 108 -14.24 15.51 -7.57
N GLY A 109 -15.12 15.88 -8.51
CA GLY A 109 -15.84 17.18 -8.47
C GLY A 109 -14.86 18.36 -8.50
N ALA A 110 -14.98 19.29 -7.58
CA ALA A 110 -14.11 20.46 -7.45
C ALA A 110 -12.77 20.18 -6.78
N SER A 111 -12.57 19.01 -6.16
CA SER A 111 -11.37 18.66 -5.38
C SER A 111 -10.58 17.52 -6.00
N TYR A 112 -9.38 17.28 -5.45
CA TYR A 112 -8.55 16.12 -5.79
C TYR A 112 -8.53 15.13 -4.63
N VAL A 113 -8.57 13.85 -4.95
CA VAL A 113 -8.44 12.75 -4.00
C VAL A 113 -7.22 11.91 -4.32
N VAL A 114 -6.54 11.43 -3.29
CA VAL A 114 -5.42 10.50 -3.44
C VAL A 114 -5.96 9.13 -3.85
N LYS A 115 -5.38 8.57 -4.89
CA LYS A 115 -5.57 7.18 -5.30
C LYS A 115 -4.26 6.42 -5.19
N SER A 116 -4.34 5.22 -4.64
CA SER A 116 -3.19 4.33 -4.55
C SER A 116 -3.51 2.98 -5.18
N HIS A 117 -2.58 2.52 -6.00
CA HIS A 117 -2.55 1.22 -6.66
C HIS A 117 -1.32 0.44 -6.19
N ILE A 118 -1.29 -0.86 -6.44
CA ILE A 118 -0.06 -1.64 -6.43
C ILE A 118 0.79 -1.19 -7.62
N CYS A 119 2.10 -0.95 -7.45
CA CYS A 119 2.93 -0.55 -8.58
C CYS A 119 3.07 -1.68 -9.61
N ASP A 120 3.22 -1.31 -10.88
CA ASP A 120 3.17 -2.27 -11.99
C ASP A 120 4.26 -3.34 -11.90
N LYS A 121 5.45 -2.97 -11.42
CA LYS A 121 6.57 -3.89 -11.17
C LYS A 121 6.23 -4.92 -10.09
N ALA A 122 5.59 -4.51 -8.99
CA ALA A 122 5.16 -5.41 -7.93
C ALA A 122 4.03 -6.34 -8.42
N LYS A 123 3.04 -5.81 -9.15
CA LYS A 123 1.97 -6.63 -9.75
C LYS A 123 2.53 -7.75 -10.61
N ARG A 124 3.41 -7.43 -11.55
CA ARG A 124 4.05 -8.42 -12.44
C ARG A 124 4.82 -9.46 -11.63
N ARG A 125 5.72 -9.02 -10.75
CA ARG A 125 6.55 -9.90 -9.93
C ARG A 125 5.72 -10.91 -9.11
N GLU A 126 4.69 -10.42 -8.42
CA GLU A 126 3.87 -11.28 -7.56
C GLU A 126 2.96 -12.19 -8.40
N THR A 127 2.43 -11.70 -9.53
CA THR A 127 1.65 -12.53 -10.46
C THR A 127 2.49 -13.68 -11.04
N ASP A 128 3.72 -13.39 -11.45
CA ASP A 128 4.62 -14.40 -12.00
C ASP A 128 5.02 -15.45 -10.95
N LYS A 129 5.25 -15.04 -9.70
CA LYS A 129 5.48 -15.97 -8.58
C LYS A 129 4.29 -16.90 -8.38
N LEU A 130 3.06 -16.37 -8.38
CA LEU A 130 1.85 -17.20 -8.23
C LEU A 130 1.66 -18.15 -9.39
N LYS A 131 1.89 -17.71 -10.64
CA LYS A 131 1.86 -18.57 -11.83
C LYS A 131 2.90 -19.70 -11.72
N GLY A 132 4.11 -19.37 -11.27
CA GLY A 132 5.17 -20.35 -11.03
C GLY A 132 4.78 -21.39 -9.95
N GLN A 133 4.16 -20.92 -8.86
CA GLN A 133 3.71 -21.81 -7.78
C GLN A 133 2.60 -22.77 -8.24
N ILE A 134 1.65 -22.28 -9.08
CA ILE A 134 0.61 -23.14 -9.65
C ILE A 134 1.19 -24.24 -10.54
N LYS A 135 2.23 -23.94 -11.33
CA LYS A 135 2.93 -24.95 -12.14
C LYS A 135 3.57 -26.02 -11.26
N LYS A 136 4.16 -25.65 -10.11
CA LYS A 136 4.68 -26.63 -9.14
C LYS A 136 3.58 -27.52 -8.55
N ILE A 137 2.44 -26.91 -8.16
CA ILE A 137 1.28 -27.64 -7.64
C ILE A 137 0.75 -28.67 -8.66
N ALA A 138 0.86 -28.39 -9.96
CA ALA A 138 0.42 -29.29 -11.02
C ALA A 138 1.31 -30.54 -11.17
N HIS A 139 2.59 -30.45 -10.78
CA HIS A 139 3.60 -31.51 -10.95
C HIS A 139 4.36 -31.81 -9.64
N PRO A 140 3.68 -32.21 -8.56
CA PRO A 140 4.33 -32.56 -7.31
C PRO A 140 4.93 -33.97 -7.42
N LYS A 141 5.95 -34.28 -6.63
CA LYS A 141 6.57 -35.60 -6.54
C LYS A 141 5.68 -36.59 -5.80
N ASN A 142 4.96 -36.12 -4.78
CA ASN A 142 4.05 -36.90 -3.96
C ASN A 142 2.91 -36.01 -3.40
N ASP A 143 1.97 -36.62 -2.67
CA ASP A 143 0.82 -35.92 -2.10
C ASP A 143 1.20 -34.97 -0.96
N GLU A 144 2.24 -35.29 -0.18
CA GLU A 144 2.74 -34.43 0.91
C GLU A 144 3.34 -33.14 0.35
N GLU A 145 4.15 -33.26 -0.70
CA GLU A 145 4.68 -32.10 -1.41
C GLU A 145 3.56 -31.24 -2.00
N ARG A 146 2.52 -31.88 -2.58
CA ARG A 146 1.35 -31.15 -3.09
C ARG A 146 0.68 -30.31 -2.02
N VAL A 147 0.48 -30.85 -0.83
CA VAL A 147 -0.10 -30.10 0.31
C VAL A 147 0.79 -28.93 0.71
N THR A 148 2.09 -29.15 0.78
CA THR A 148 3.08 -28.10 1.09
C THR A 148 3.02 -26.98 0.07
N LEU A 149 3.03 -27.29 -1.22
CA LEU A 149 2.96 -26.32 -2.31
C LEU A 149 1.64 -25.51 -2.33
N ILE A 150 0.51 -26.14 -1.96
CA ILE A 150 -0.78 -25.45 -1.78
C ILE A 150 -0.70 -24.49 -0.58
N ASN A 151 -0.11 -24.89 0.52
CA ASN A 151 0.07 -24.03 1.69
C ASN A 151 0.95 -22.82 1.37
N GLU A 152 2.03 -23.00 0.63
CA GLU A 152 2.89 -21.91 0.16
C GLU A 152 2.11 -20.94 -0.74
N TYR A 153 1.33 -21.45 -1.70
CA TYR A 153 0.46 -20.61 -2.54
C TYR A 153 -0.51 -19.77 -1.72
N ASN A 154 -1.17 -20.39 -0.75
CA ASN A 154 -2.10 -19.72 0.14
C ASN A 154 -1.39 -18.67 1.01
N ALA A 155 -0.21 -18.98 1.54
CA ALA A 155 0.60 -18.05 2.32
C ALA A 155 1.05 -16.84 1.50
N MET A 156 1.46 -17.03 0.23
CA MET A 156 1.80 -15.94 -0.68
C MET A 156 0.62 -14.98 -0.88
N ILE A 157 -0.59 -15.50 -1.16
CA ILE A 157 -1.77 -14.67 -1.34
C ILE A 157 -2.14 -13.93 -0.05
N MET A 158 -2.12 -14.62 1.10
CA MET A 158 -2.40 -13.99 2.39
C MET A 158 -1.43 -12.85 2.70
N GLY A 159 -0.13 -13.05 2.44
CA GLY A 159 0.90 -12.03 2.58
C GLY A 159 0.62 -10.81 1.70
N MET A 160 0.32 -11.04 0.42
CA MET A 160 -0.01 -9.97 -0.52
C MET A 160 -1.29 -9.22 -0.11
N HIS A 161 -2.35 -9.93 0.28
CA HIS A 161 -3.59 -9.31 0.75
C HIS A 161 -3.34 -8.45 1.99
N ASN A 162 -2.57 -8.95 2.96
CA ASN A 162 -2.27 -8.21 4.18
C ASN A 162 -1.43 -6.96 3.91
N TYR A 163 -0.46 -7.04 3.01
CA TYR A 163 0.41 -5.92 2.67
C TYR A 163 -0.31 -4.84 1.86
N PHE A 164 -1.00 -5.23 0.78
CA PHE A 164 -1.58 -4.29 -0.17
C PHE A 164 -3.01 -3.86 0.14
N GLN A 165 -3.69 -4.45 1.15
CA GLN A 165 -5.09 -4.14 1.47
C GLN A 165 -5.36 -2.66 1.79
N ILE A 166 -4.32 -1.87 2.09
CA ILE A 166 -4.43 -0.43 2.37
C ILE A 166 -4.53 0.43 1.10
N ALA A 167 -4.20 -0.11 -0.09
CA ALA A 167 -4.34 0.62 -1.34
C ALA A 167 -5.80 0.91 -1.67
N THR A 168 -6.12 2.14 -2.06
CA THR A 168 -7.52 2.55 -2.33
C THR A 168 -8.14 1.80 -3.51
N CYS A 169 -7.32 1.35 -4.47
CA CYS A 169 -7.74 0.61 -5.66
C CYS A 169 -7.35 -0.88 -5.61
N VAL A 170 -7.13 -1.42 -4.41
CA VAL A 170 -6.66 -2.79 -4.21
C VAL A 170 -7.54 -3.85 -4.89
N SER A 171 -8.87 -3.67 -4.86
CA SER A 171 -9.80 -4.64 -5.45
C SER A 171 -9.65 -4.75 -6.97
N SER A 172 -9.44 -3.63 -7.69
CA SER A 172 -9.20 -3.66 -9.13
C SER A 172 -7.85 -4.29 -9.46
N ASP A 173 -6.80 -3.94 -8.70
CA ASP A 173 -5.47 -4.48 -8.92
C ASP A 173 -5.42 -6.00 -8.74
N PHE A 174 -6.04 -6.52 -7.67
CA PHE A 174 -6.11 -7.96 -7.44
C PHE A 174 -7.08 -8.67 -8.38
N ALA A 175 -8.12 -7.99 -8.92
CA ALA A 175 -8.96 -8.56 -9.96
C ALA A 175 -8.16 -8.76 -11.26
N ASP A 176 -7.31 -7.82 -11.63
CA ASP A 176 -6.44 -7.94 -12.80
C ASP A 176 -5.45 -9.11 -12.64
N MET A 177 -4.72 -9.13 -11.51
CA MET A 177 -3.80 -10.21 -11.16
C MET A 177 -4.51 -11.57 -11.11
N GLY A 178 -5.71 -11.60 -10.53
CA GLY A 178 -6.52 -12.82 -10.41
C GLY A 178 -6.90 -13.40 -11.76
N ARG A 179 -7.31 -12.56 -12.73
CA ARG A 179 -7.61 -13.02 -14.09
C ARG A 179 -6.42 -13.73 -14.75
N GLU A 180 -5.24 -13.14 -14.64
CA GLU A 180 -4.03 -13.73 -15.20
C GLU A 180 -3.65 -15.06 -14.52
N VAL A 181 -3.72 -15.11 -13.18
CA VAL A 181 -3.41 -16.31 -12.40
C VAL A 181 -4.44 -17.41 -12.67
N ASP A 182 -5.73 -17.06 -12.79
CA ASP A 182 -6.81 -18.02 -13.03
C ASP A 182 -6.69 -18.70 -14.40
N VAL A 183 -6.24 -18.00 -15.43
CA VAL A 183 -5.94 -18.61 -16.74
C VAL A 183 -4.92 -19.75 -16.58
N VAL A 184 -3.82 -19.50 -15.89
CA VAL A 184 -2.77 -20.52 -15.64
C VAL A 184 -3.31 -21.64 -14.74
N LYS A 185 -4.04 -21.30 -13.70
CA LYS A 185 -4.63 -22.25 -12.76
C LYS A 185 -5.58 -23.23 -13.47
N LEU A 186 -6.48 -22.72 -14.30
CA LEU A 186 -7.44 -23.54 -15.05
C LEU A 186 -6.75 -24.45 -16.07
N SER A 187 -5.68 -23.97 -16.71
CA SER A 187 -4.89 -24.75 -17.66
C SER A 187 -4.08 -25.83 -16.96
N GLN A 188 -3.28 -25.47 -15.96
CA GLN A 188 -2.31 -26.37 -15.33
C GLN A 188 -2.97 -27.41 -14.40
N LEU A 189 -3.94 -27.00 -13.58
CA LEU A 189 -4.62 -27.88 -12.62
C LEU A 189 -5.82 -28.60 -13.25
N LYS A 190 -6.12 -28.37 -14.53
CA LYS A 190 -7.28 -28.88 -15.27
C LYS A 190 -8.61 -28.50 -14.60
N ARG A 191 -9.46 -27.78 -15.28
CA ARG A 191 -10.73 -27.26 -14.76
C ARG A 191 -11.57 -28.31 -14.04
N LYS A 192 -11.60 -29.58 -14.55
CA LYS A 192 -12.37 -30.68 -13.97
C LYS A 192 -11.88 -31.13 -12.59
N ALA A 193 -10.60 -30.89 -12.26
CA ALA A 193 -10.02 -31.25 -10.96
C ALA A 193 -10.21 -30.16 -9.89
N LEU A 194 -10.76 -28.98 -10.26
CA LEU A 194 -11.06 -27.89 -9.36
C LEU A 194 -12.52 -27.94 -8.91
N SER A 195 -12.77 -28.27 -7.65
CA SER A 195 -14.10 -28.28 -7.06
C SER A 195 -14.48 -26.92 -6.46
N ALA A 196 -15.76 -26.55 -6.54
CA ALA A 196 -16.33 -25.41 -5.82
C ALA A 196 -16.69 -25.75 -4.37
N LYS A 197 -16.78 -27.04 -4.04
CA LYS A 197 -17.10 -27.54 -2.71
C LYS A 197 -15.94 -28.39 -2.18
N GLY A 198 -15.64 -28.28 -0.90
CA GLY A 198 -14.61 -29.06 -0.23
C GLY A 198 -14.61 -28.80 1.27
N ASP A 199 -13.73 -29.50 1.96
CA ASP A 199 -13.59 -29.40 3.41
C ASP A 199 -12.45 -28.44 3.79
N TYR A 200 -12.65 -27.70 4.87
CA TYR A 200 -11.63 -26.81 5.46
C TYR A 200 -10.88 -27.45 6.63
N LYS A 201 -10.97 -28.79 6.78
CA LYS A 201 -10.24 -29.49 7.86
C LYS A 201 -8.76 -29.15 7.83
N GLY A 202 -8.25 -28.57 8.92
CA GLY A 202 -6.89 -28.05 9.02
C GLY A 202 -6.66 -26.65 8.43
N PHE A 203 -7.73 -25.99 7.91
CA PHE A 203 -7.67 -24.67 7.27
C PHE A 203 -8.71 -23.69 7.85
N SER A 204 -9.00 -23.78 9.14
CA SER A 204 -10.01 -22.95 9.82
C SER A 204 -9.80 -21.44 9.61
N PHE A 205 -8.55 -20.99 9.54
CA PHE A 205 -8.24 -19.58 9.25
C PHE A 205 -8.66 -19.18 7.84
N ILE A 206 -8.44 -20.04 6.84
CA ILE A 206 -8.88 -19.79 5.45
C ILE A 206 -10.39 -19.74 5.38
N GLU A 207 -11.08 -20.69 6.02
CA GLU A 207 -12.53 -20.71 6.10
C GLU A 207 -13.07 -19.40 6.70
N LYS A 208 -12.57 -18.97 7.86
CA LYS A 208 -13.00 -17.75 8.53
C LYS A 208 -12.82 -16.50 7.66
N LYS A 209 -11.71 -16.40 6.94
CA LYS A 209 -11.36 -15.19 6.16
C LYS A 209 -11.89 -15.21 4.73
N TYR A 210 -11.86 -16.38 4.09
CA TYR A 210 -12.13 -16.54 2.65
C TYR A 210 -13.33 -17.44 2.33
N GLY A 211 -13.86 -18.20 3.28
CA GLY A 211 -14.93 -19.18 3.06
C GLY A 211 -16.23 -18.60 2.48
N LYS A 212 -16.49 -17.30 2.69
CA LYS A 212 -17.62 -16.58 2.08
C LYS A 212 -17.42 -16.26 0.59
N SER A 213 -16.24 -16.53 0.02
CA SER A 213 -15.95 -16.23 -1.37
C SER A 213 -16.49 -17.31 -2.29
N LYS A 214 -17.33 -16.92 -3.26
CA LYS A 214 -17.78 -17.82 -4.34
C LYS A 214 -16.64 -18.22 -5.31
N GLN A 215 -15.48 -17.57 -5.22
CA GLN A 215 -14.32 -17.80 -6.08
C GLN A 215 -13.33 -18.83 -5.51
N ILE A 216 -13.50 -19.26 -4.25
CA ILE A 216 -12.63 -20.28 -3.68
C ILE A 216 -12.78 -21.59 -4.46
N ARG A 217 -11.69 -22.31 -4.65
CA ARG A 217 -11.65 -23.60 -5.31
C ARG A 217 -10.85 -24.57 -4.45
N PHE A 218 -11.18 -25.84 -4.56
CA PHE A 218 -10.49 -26.92 -3.90
C PHE A 218 -9.76 -27.76 -4.94
N TYR A 219 -8.52 -28.09 -4.67
CA TYR A 219 -7.70 -28.98 -5.47
C TYR A 219 -7.17 -30.10 -4.59
N SER A 220 -7.41 -31.36 -4.97
CA SER A 220 -7.10 -32.52 -4.11
C SER A 220 -7.63 -32.37 -2.67
N GLY A 221 -8.87 -31.87 -2.53
CA GLY A 221 -9.51 -31.64 -1.24
C GLY A 221 -8.99 -30.46 -0.41
N LYS A 222 -8.00 -29.72 -0.89
CA LYS A 222 -7.39 -28.58 -0.17
C LYS A 222 -7.83 -27.24 -0.77
N PRO A 223 -8.14 -26.23 0.05
CA PRO A 223 -8.61 -24.92 -0.44
C PRO A 223 -7.50 -24.12 -1.11
N LEU A 224 -7.80 -23.51 -2.24
CA LEU A 224 -6.98 -22.52 -2.93
C LEU A 224 -7.62 -21.15 -2.76
N ILE A 225 -6.91 -20.23 -2.10
CA ILE A 225 -7.38 -18.86 -1.87
C ILE A 225 -7.52 -18.14 -3.21
N PRO A 226 -8.66 -17.47 -3.48
CA PRO A 226 -8.81 -16.66 -4.67
C PRO A 226 -8.00 -15.36 -4.58
N VAL A 227 -7.19 -15.08 -5.60
CA VAL A 227 -6.34 -13.87 -5.66
C VAL A 227 -7.19 -12.60 -5.60
N ALA A 228 -8.30 -12.55 -6.32
CA ALA A 228 -9.15 -11.36 -6.41
C ALA A 228 -9.96 -11.04 -5.15
N TYR A 229 -10.03 -11.95 -4.17
CA TYR A 229 -10.87 -11.76 -2.98
C TYR A 229 -10.11 -11.02 -1.88
N VAL A 230 -9.91 -9.72 -2.08
CA VAL A 230 -9.30 -8.83 -1.10
C VAL A 230 -10.30 -7.78 -0.63
N LYS A 231 -10.26 -7.45 0.66
CA LYS A 231 -11.05 -6.36 1.25
C LYS A 231 -10.12 -5.19 1.54
N HIS A 232 -10.48 -4.01 1.04
CA HIS A 232 -9.79 -2.77 1.39
C HIS A 232 -9.89 -2.54 2.91
N LYS A 233 -8.76 -2.23 3.52
CA LYS A 233 -8.67 -1.87 4.93
C LYS A 233 -8.22 -0.41 5.04
N ASN A 234 -9.06 0.43 5.62
CA ASN A 234 -8.67 1.80 5.90
C ASN A 234 -7.41 1.84 6.77
N PRO A 235 -6.43 2.68 6.44
CA PRO A 235 -5.24 2.87 7.27
C PRO A 235 -5.60 3.29 8.69
N MET A 236 -4.72 2.97 9.64
CA MET A 236 -4.96 3.19 11.08
C MET A 236 -4.96 4.66 11.52
N TRP A 237 -4.66 5.61 10.64
CA TRP A 237 -4.66 7.04 10.98
C TRP A 237 -5.98 7.57 11.56
N LYS A 238 -7.07 6.81 11.48
CA LYS A 238 -8.34 7.13 12.15
C LYS A 238 -8.33 6.84 13.66
N LYS A 239 -7.35 6.12 14.18
CA LYS A 239 -7.19 5.92 15.61
C LYS A 239 -6.58 7.18 16.22
N LYS A 240 -7.32 7.88 17.08
CA LYS A 240 -6.87 9.10 17.78
C LYS A 240 -5.59 8.92 18.62
N SER A 241 -5.29 7.68 19.01
CA SER A 241 -4.14 7.31 19.84
C SER A 241 -2.83 7.07 19.10
N VAL A 242 -2.84 7.05 17.76
CA VAL A 242 -1.63 6.78 16.97
C VAL A 242 -1.19 8.05 16.25
N CYS A 243 -0.06 8.59 16.62
CA CYS A 243 0.65 9.60 15.85
C CYS A 243 2.01 9.02 15.41
N LYS A 244 2.68 9.68 14.45
CA LYS A 244 3.97 9.20 13.92
C LYS A 244 5.13 9.19 14.96
N TYR A 245 4.89 9.71 16.15
CA TYR A 245 5.85 9.76 17.25
C TYR A 245 5.42 8.92 18.45
N THR A 246 4.32 8.17 18.36
CA THR A 246 3.93 7.23 19.40
C THR A 246 4.81 5.99 19.27
N PRO A 247 5.56 5.59 20.32
CA PRO A 247 6.23 4.28 20.32
C PRO A 247 5.20 3.18 20.09
N GLU A 248 5.57 2.15 19.33
CA GLU A 248 4.74 0.95 19.09
C GLU A 248 4.59 0.12 20.37
#